data_6d8662d2a6a075e643f82afd63736a3c
#
_entry.id   6d8662d2a6a075e643f82afd63736a3c
#
_cell.length_a   1.000
_cell.length_b   1.000
_cell.length_c   1.000
_cell.angle_alpha   90.00
_cell.angle_beta   90.00
_cell.angle_gamma   90.00
#
_symmetry.space_group_name_H-M   'P 1'
#
loop_
_entity.id
_entity.type
_entity.pdbx_description
1 polymer ?
#
loop_
_entity_poly.entity_id
_entity_poly.type
_entity_poly.pdbx_seq_one_letter_code
_entity_poly.pdbx_strand_id
1 'polypeptide(L)'
;MKKIVLAAAMTSAVIAVPAAAAPGDTANTSGVANAEIVAPIAIVHDTGAALDFGIMTAGGGGTVVVLTDGSGTATGEVTLVSGSANAADSFTVTGDANRSFDIVTTGGSVSNGTGGTMNFSTDADATGTLDETGETSFSVGGTLTVGANQAAGSYTGSYTATVTYN
;
A
#
# COMPACT_ATOMS: atom_id res chain seq x y z
N MET A 1 54.00 -29.41 -77.38
CA MET A 1 53.16 -30.51 -76.93
C MET A 1 53.13 -30.49 -75.40
N LYS A 2 52.13 -29.85 -74.81
CA LYS A 2 51.99 -29.70 -73.34
C LYS A 2 50.93 -30.72 -72.86
N LYS A 3 51.32 -31.68 -72.08
CA LYS A 3 50.39 -32.62 -71.44
C LYS A 3 49.80 -32.01 -70.20
N ILE A 4 48.46 -31.86 -70.18
CA ILE A 4 47.72 -31.39 -69.01
C ILE A 4 47.36 -32.67 -68.19
N VAL A 5 47.84 -32.77 -66.96
CA VAL A 5 47.47 -33.82 -66.01
C VAL A 5 46.32 -33.21 -65.16
N LEU A 6 45.12 -33.81 -65.29
CA LEU A 6 43.94 -33.47 -64.50
C LEU A 6 43.99 -34.29 -63.21
N ALA A 7 44.25 -33.65 -62.09
CA ALA A 7 44.15 -34.27 -60.76
C ALA A 7 42.72 -34.17 -60.25
N ALA A 8 42.06 -35.29 -60.11
CA ALA A 8 40.73 -35.34 -59.50
C ALA A 8 40.89 -35.40 -57.97
N ALA A 9 40.46 -34.31 -57.29
CA ALA A 9 40.37 -34.29 -55.83
C ALA A 9 39.05 -34.95 -55.38
N MET A 10 39.13 -36.13 -54.79
CA MET A 10 38.01 -36.75 -54.08
C MET A 10 37.84 -36.10 -52.71
N THR A 11 36.84 -35.28 -52.54
CA THR A 11 36.37 -34.78 -51.22
C THR A 11 35.51 -35.87 -50.57
N SER A 12 36.06 -36.56 -49.58
CA SER A 12 35.27 -37.43 -48.71
C SER A 12 34.45 -36.58 -47.75
N ALA A 13 33.14 -36.51 -47.91
CA ALA A 13 32.24 -35.94 -46.95
C ALA A 13 32.13 -36.88 -45.75
N VAL A 14 32.71 -36.47 -44.62
CA VAL A 14 32.49 -37.15 -43.35
C VAL A 14 31.11 -36.74 -42.83
N ILE A 15 30.17 -37.65 -42.91
CA ILE A 15 28.85 -37.49 -42.31
C ILE A 15 29.05 -37.74 -40.83
N ALA A 16 29.02 -36.66 -40.01
CA ALA A 16 28.97 -36.78 -38.57
C ALA A 16 27.61 -37.36 -38.15
N VAL A 17 27.54 -38.63 -37.85
CA VAL A 17 26.36 -39.24 -37.23
C VAL A 17 26.29 -38.74 -35.81
N PRO A 18 25.19 -38.15 -35.35
CA PRO A 18 25.07 -37.82 -33.92
C PRO A 18 25.17 -39.14 -33.12
N ALA A 19 26.11 -39.18 -32.17
CA ALA A 19 26.23 -40.32 -31.28
C ALA A 19 24.93 -40.43 -30.47
N ALA A 20 24.19 -41.49 -30.68
CA ALA A 20 23.05 -41.80 -29.84
C ALA A 20 23.59 -42.21 -28.45
N ALA A 21 23.11 -41.62 -27.41
CA ALA A 21 23.47 -41.99 -26.03
C ALA A 21 23.11 -43.45 -25.79
N ALA A 22 24.05 -44.22 -25.23
CA ALA A 22 23.82 -45.65 -24.92
C ALA A 22 22.83 -45.74 -23.72
N PRO A 23 22.02 -46.83 -23.63
CA PRO A 23 21.19 -47.09 -22.46
C PRO A 23 22.05 -47.13 -21.19
N GLY A 24 21.81 -46.19 -20.28
CA GLY A 24 22.58 -46.03 -19.04
C GLY A 24 23.46 -44.76 -19.01
N ASP A 25 23.59 -44.03 -20.13
CA ASP A 25 24.27 -42.75 -20.14
C ASP A 25 23.47 -41.73 -19.33
N THR A 26 24.17 -41.00 -18.44
CA THR A 26 23.57 -39.93 -17.61
C THR A 26 24.09 -38.61 -18.11
N ALA A 27 23.19 -37.71 -18.44
CA ALA A 27 23.50 -36.30 -18.71
C ALA A 27 22.96 -35.42 -17.58
N ASN A 28 23.78 -34.53 -17.07
CA ASN A 28 23.38 -33.57 -16.05
C ASN A 28 23.89 -32.17 -16.41
N THR A 29 23.19 -31.17 -15.94
CA THR A 29 23.61 -29.79 -16.04
C THR A 29 23.25 -29.08 -14.73
N SER A 30 23.95 -27.98 -14.43
CA SER A 30 23.67 -27.20 -13.26
C SER A 30 22.55 -26.17 -13.57
N GLY A 31 21.56 -26.09 -12.69
CA GLY A 31 20.58 -25.01 -12.64
C GLY A 31 21.04 -23.92 -11.68
N VAL A 32 20.45 -22.73 -11.80
CA VAL A 32 20.62 -21.60 -10.87
C VAL A 32 19.39 -21.53 -9.98
N ALA A 33 19.59 -21.42 -8.67
CA ALA A 33 18.54 -21.18 -7.69
C ALA A 33 18.84 -19.85 -6.98
N ASN A 34 17.85 -18.96 -6.91
CA ASN A 34 17.94 -17.69 -6.21
C ASN A 34 16.84 -17.63 -5.15
N ALA A 35 17.12 -16.98 -4.03
CA ALA A 35 16.18 -16.66 -2.98
C ALA A 35 16.49 -15.25 -2.43
N GLU A 36 15.44 -14.48 -2.14
CA GLU A 36 15.53 -13.20 -1.48
C GLU A 36 14.68 -13.26 -0.20
N ILE A 37 15.21 -12.76 0.90
CA ILE A 37 14.50 -12.63 2.17
C ILE A 37 14.40 -11.13 2.46
N VAL A 38 13.18 -10.64 2.57
CA VAL A 38 12.88 -9.23 2.86
C VAL A 38 12.55 -9.05 4.34
N ALA A 39 12.80 -7.85 4.87
CA ALA A 39 12.34 -7.48 6.22
C ALA A 39 10.80 -7.48 6.25
N PRO A 40 10.16 -7.95 7.35
CA PRO A 40 8.72 -7.85 7.47
C PRO A 40 8.27 -6.39 7.52
N ILE A 41 7.13 -6.09 6.87
CA ILE A 41 6.50 -4.77 7.00
C ILE A 41 5.80 -4.67 8.35
N ALA A 42 5.90 -3.51 8.99
CA ALA A 42 5.20 -3.17 10.22
C ALA A 42 4.60 -1.77 10.13
N ILE A 43 3.48 -1.56 10.83
CA ILE A 43 2.81 -0.26 10.97
C ILE A 43 2.65 0.07 12.45
N VAL A 44 2.90 1.32 12.80
CA VAL A 44 2.75 1.85 14.15
C VAL A 44 1.91 3.13 14.08
N HIS A 45 0.89 3.22 14.94
CA HIS A 45 0.15 4.47 15.12
C HIS A 45 1.00 5.46 15.91
N ASP A 46 1.12 6.68 15.41
CA ASP A 46 1.99 7.69 16.01
C ASP A 46 1.41 8.21 17.32
N THR A 47 2.25 8.32 18.35
CA THR A 47 1.81 8.70 19.69
C THR A 47 1.21 10.11 19.70
N GLY A 48 -0.06 10.20 20.11
CA GLY A 48 -0.80 11.45 20.21
C GLY A 48 -1.44 11.92 18.90
N ALA A 49 -1.25 11.21 17.79
CA ALA A 49 -2.02 11.44 16.58
C ALA A 49 -3.45 10.89 16.73
N ALA A 50 -4.41 11.48 16.03
CA ALA A 50 -5.78 11.00 15.95
C ALA A 50 -6.49 11.69 14.79
N LEU A 51 -7.40 10.99 14.12
CA LEU A 51 -8.35 11.62 13.21
C LEU A 51 -9.38 12.38 14.04
N ASP A 52 -9.19 13.70 14.15
CA ASP A 52 -10.05 14.60 14.95
C ASP A 52 -10.90 15.46 14.03
N PHE A 53 -12.20 15.26 14.09
CA PHE A 53 -13.19 16.05 13.35
C PHE A 53 -13.50 17.40 14.03
N GLY A 54 -12.92 17.68 15.20
CA GLY A 54 -13.07 18.92 15.92
C GLY A 54 -14.39 19.04 16.69
N ILE A 55 -14.68 20.27 17.13
CA ILE A 55 -15.90 20.62 17.85
C ILE A 55 -16.88 21.27 16.90
N MET A 56 -18.13 20.81 16.90
CA MET A 56 -19.14 21.25 15.95
C MET A 56 -20.53 21.34 16.55
N THR A 57 -21.42 22.06 15.87
CA THR A 57 -22.87 22.03 16.10
C THR A 57 -23.54 21.27 14.95
N ALA A 58 -24.54 20.45 15.26
CA ALA A 58 -25.15 19.54 14.29
C ALA A 58 -26.15 20.23 13.34
N GLY A 59 -26.90 21.26 13.81
CA GLY A 59 -27.97 21.89 13.02
C GLY A 59 -28.93 20.85 12.44
N GLY A 60 -29.26 20.99 11.17
CA GLY A 60 -30.05 20.05 10.38
C GLY A 60 -29.25 18.88 9.82
N GLY A 61 -27.98 18.75 10.22
CA GLY A 61 -27.08 17.71 9.74
C GLY A 61 -26.20 18.11 8.56
N GLY A 62 -25.26 17.24 8.22
CA GLY A 62 -24.29 17.46 7.16
C GLY A 62 -23.05 16.60 7.30
N THR A 63 -21.91 17.08 6.83
CA THR A 63 -20.64 16.36 6.96
C THR A 63 -19.52 17.26 7.45
N VAL A 64 -18.54 16.68 8.10
CA VAL A 64 -17.23 17.28 8.37
C VAL A 64 -16.16 16.45 7.67
N VAL A 65 -15.36 17.09 6.82
CA VAL A 65 -14.25 16.49 6.10
C VAL A 65 -12.95 16.98 6.72
N VAL A 66 -12.08 16.06 7.04
CA VAL A 66 -10.69 16.31 7.45
C VAL A 66 -9.78 15.73 6.37
N LEU A 67 -8.97 16.57 5.75
CA LEU A 67 -8.00 16.14 4.74
C LEU A 67 -6.75 15.55 5.39
N THR A 68 -5.92 14.87 4.61
CA THR A 68 -4.66 14.28 5.09
C THR A 68 -3.64 15.31 5.59
N ASP A 69 -3.81 16.60 5.24
CA ASP A 69 -3.04 17.73 5.79
C ASP A 69 -3.56 18.26 7.12
N GLY A 70 -4.64 17.66 7.65
CA GLY A 70 -5.31 18.06 8.88
C GLY A 70 -6.31 19.21 8.74
N SER A 71 -6.45 19.81 7.55
CA SER A 71 -7.44 20.86 7.35
C SER A 71 -8.87 20.30 7.39
N GLY A 72 -9.78 20.99 8.08
CA GLY A 72 -11.17 20.58 8.26
C GLY A 72 -12.16 21.54 7.61
N THR A 73 -13.20 20.98 6.97
CA THR A 73 -14.33 21.74 6.41
C THR A 73 -15.65 21.08 6.79
N ALA A 74 -16.68 21.92 7.06
CA ALA A 74 -18.04 21.46 7.31
C ALA A 74 -18.97 21.84 6.17
N THR A 75 -19.97 21.00 5.91
CA THR A 75 -21.00 21.21 4.89
C THR A 75 -22.39 20.96 5.47
N GLY A 76 -23.43 21.36 4.73
CA GLY A 76 -24.82 21.29 5.22
C GLY A 76 -25.09 22.35 6.29
N GLU A 77 -25.77 21.96 7.35
CA GLU A 77 -26.04 22.85 8.51
C GLU A 77 -25.09 22.57 9.69
N VAL A 78 -24.05 21.76 9.48
CA VAL A 78 -23.00 21.56 10.46
C VAL A 78 -22.08 22.78 10.47
N THR A 79 -21.76 23.28 11.65
CA THR A 79 -20.85 24.41 11.81
C THR A 79 -19.74 24.06 12.79
N LEU A 80 -18.48 24.21 12.36
CA LEU A 80 -17.33 24.10 13.25
C LEU A 80 -17.29 25.26 14.23
N VAL A 81 -17.06 24.96 15.49
CA VAL A 81 -16.93 25.99 16.54
C VAL A 81 -15.61 26.74 16.33
N SER A 82 -15.65 28.07 16.46
CA SER A 82 -14.45 28.91 16.33
C SER A 82 -13.35 28.46 17.31
N GLY A 83 -12.14 28.25 16.82
CA GLY A 83 -11.02 27.73 17.60
C GLY A 83 -11.02 26.20 17.76
N SER A 84 -11.95 25.49 17.12
CA SER A 84 -11.88 24.02 16.97
C SER A 84 -10.64 23.66 16.17
N ALA A 85 -9.90 22.67 16.63
CA ALA A 85 -8.81 22.05 15.87
C ALA A 85 -9.33 20.77 15.19
N ASN A 86 -9.07 20.66 13.89
CA ASN A 86 -9.18 19.41 13.15
C ASN A 86 -7.77 18.82 12.99
N ALA A 87 -7.65 17.51 12.95
CA ALA A 87 -6.37 16.86 12.73
C ALA A 87 -6.55 15.57 11.92
N ALA A 88 -5.62 15.33 11.00
CA ALA A 88 -5.43 14.00 10.40
C ALA A 88 -4.71 13.09 11.40
N ASP A 89 -4.98 11.81 11.29
CA ASP A 89 -4.23 10.79 12.00
C ASP A 89 -2.91 10.51 11.28
N SER A 90 -1.94 9.89 11.95
CA SER A 90 -0.61 9.61 11.41
C SER A 90 -0.11 8.23 11.82
N PHE A 91 0.54 7.56 10.87
CA PHE A 91 1.14 6.24 11.04
C PHE A 91 2.55 6.22 10.47
N THR A 92 3.44 5.54 11.17
CA THR A 92 4.79 5.21 10.68
C THR A 92 4.83 3.76 10.22
N VAL A 93 5.37 3.53 9.02
CA VAL A 93 5.58 2.20 8.41
C VAL A 93 7.07 1.92 8.35
N THR A 94 7.46 0.71 8.75
CA THR A 94 8.84 0.24 8.68
C THR A 94 8.92 -1.10 7.95
N GLY A 95 10.05 -1.36 7.28
CA GLY A 95 10.26 -2.60 6.53
C GLY A 95 11.52 -2.59 5.69
N ASP A 96 11.45 -3.24 4.53
CA ASP A 96 12.58 -3.35 3.60
C ASP A 96 12.75 -2.05 2.78
N ALA A 97 13.97 -1.52 2.74
CA ALA A 97 14.25 -0.22 2.12
C ALA A 97 13.86 -0.16 0.64
N ASN A 98 13.37 1.00 0.20
CA ASN A 98 12.96 1.28 -1.18
C ASN A 98 11.84 0.37 -1.72
N ARG A 99 11.12 -0.35 -0.87
CA ARG A 99 10.03 -1.23 -1.26
C ARG A 99 8.69 -0.50 -1.18
N SER A 100 7.85 -0.69 -2.20
CA SER A 100 6.49 -0.14 -2.24
C SER A 100 5.51 -1.04 -1.51
N PHE A 101 4.43 -0.44 -1.01
CA PHE A 101 3.36 -1.12 -0.31
C PHE A 101 2.01 -0.44 -0.57
N ASP A 102 0.94 -1.20 -0.45
CA ASP A 102 -0.44 -0.71 -0.47
C ASP A 102 -0.89 -0.30 0.93
N ILE A 103 -1.73 0.74 0.98
CA ILE A 103 -2.38 1.26 2.19
C ILE A 103 -3.89 1.07 2.02
N VAL A 104 -4.51 0.40 2.98
CA VAL A 104 -5.97 0.24 3.03
C VAL A 104 -6.46 0.69 4.39
N THR A 105 -7.40 1.65 4.39
CA THR A 105 -8.06 2.11 5.60
C THR A 105 -9.56 1.77 5.54
N THR A 106 -10.14 1.45 6.68
CA THR A 106 -11.56 1.10 6.78
C THR A 106 -12.23 2.05 7.75
N GLY A 107 -13.22 2.80 7.26
CA GLY A 107 -14.01 3.70 8.09
C GLY A 107 -14.72 2.99 9.24
N GLY A 108 -15.36 3.75 10.11
CA GLY A 108 -15.99 3.23 11.31
C GLY A 108 -17.16 4.09 11.79
N SER A 109 -17.43 3.99 13.08
CA SER A 109 -18.41 4.84 13.76
C SER A 109 -17.86 5.38 15.05
N VAL A 110 -18.27 6.59 15.42
CA VAL A 110 -18.04 7.19 16.72
C VAL A 110 -19.30 7.16 17.55
N SER A 111 -19.19 6.98 18.87
CA SER A 111 -20.31 6.89 19.81
C SER A 111 -20.06 7.75 21.03
N ASN A 112 -21.14 8.31 21.60
CA ASN A 112 -21.09 9.06 22.86
C ASN A 112 -21.40 8.20 24.09
N GLY A 113 -21.55 6.87 23.93
CA GLY A 113 -21.85 5.96 25.05
C GLY A 113 -23.29 6.04 25.61
N THR A 114 -24.12 6.98 25.12
CA THR A 114 -25.52 7.18 25.56
C THR A 114 -26.55 6.95 24.43
N GLY A 115 -26.11 6.28 23.35
CA GLY A 115 -26.95 5.90 22.22
C GLY A 115 -26.79 6.78 20.98
N GLY A 116 -26.06 7.90 21.05
CA GLY A 116 -25.70 8.68 19.87
C GLY A 116 -24.55 8.04 19.11
N THR A 117 -24.72 7.86 17.80
CA THR A 117 -23.67 7.34 16.89
C THR A 117 -23.59 8.17 15.63
N MET A 118 -22.40 8.26 15.03
CA MET A 118 -22.14 8.86 13.72
C MET A 118 -21.18 7.97 12.96
N ASN A 119 -21.40 7.77 11.67
CA ASN A 119 -20.49 7.01 10.81
C ASN A 119 -19.45 7.94 10.17
N PHE A 120 -18.27 7.42 9.93
CA PHE A 120 -17.23 8.10 9.18
C PHE A 120 -16.54 7.15 8.19
N SER A 121 -16.09 7.72 7.09
CA SER A 121 -15.15 7.10 6.15
C SER A 121 -13.76 7.65 6.38
N THR A 122 -12.75 6.88 6.00
CA THR A 122 -11.35 7.29 6.01
C THR A 122 -10.86 7.58 4.60
N ASP A 123 -9.86 8.43 4.48
CA ASP A 123 -9.17 8.80 3.25
C ASP A 123 -7.67 8.84 3.49
N ALA A 124 -6.90 8.14 2.66
CA ALA A 124 -5.45 8.08 2.71
C ALA A 124 -4.90 7.79 1.31
N ASP A 125 -3.63 8.03 1.08
CA ASP A 125 -2.98 7.56 -0.14
C ASP A 125 -3.12 6.04 -0.27
N ALA A 126 -3.35 5.55 -1.48
CA ALA A 126 -3.55 4.12 -1.72
C ALA A 126 -2.23 3.33 -1.64
N THR A 127 -1.09 3.98 -1.84
CA THR A 127 0.23 3.37 -1.87
C THR A 127 1.28 4.24 -1.19
N GLY A 128 2.32 3.60 -0.66
CA GLY A 128 3.52 4.26 -0.14
C GLY A 128 4.79 3.58 -0.62
N THR A 129 5.93 4.21 -0.36
CA THR A 129 7.25 3.62 -0.61
C THR A 129 8.13 3.92 0.59
N LEU A 130 8.79 2.89 1.11
CA LEU A 130 9.78 3.02 2.17
C LEU A 130 11.03 3.72 1.64
N ASP A 131 11.63 4.57 2.44
CA ASP A 131 12.84 5.29 2.09
C ASP A 131 14.10 4.40 2.14
N GLU A 132 15.29 4.99 1.99
CA GLU A 132 16.57 4.28 2.04
C GLU A 132 16.88 3.66 3.41
N THR A 133 16.20 4.12 4.47
CA THR A 133 16.32 3.56 5.83
C THR A 133 15.27 2.51 6.14
N GLY A 134 14.32 2.27 5.23
CA GLY A 134 13.22 1.35 5.39
C GLY A 134 12.07 1.93 6.23
N GLU A 135 11.91 3.26 6.25
CA GLU A 135 10.86 3.95 7.03
C GLU A 135 10.11 4.96 6.16
N THR A 136 8.84 5.18 6.44
CA THR A 136 8.03 6.28 5.91
C THR A 136 6.81 6.51 6.79
N SER A 137 6.14 7.66 6.62
CA SER A 137 4.90 7.97 7.33
C SER A 137 3.80 8.32 6.34
N PHE A 138 2.55 8.06 6.72
CA PHE A 138 1.38 8.53 5.98
C PHE A 138 0.31 9.06 6.93
N SER A 139 -0.54 9.95 6.41
CA SER A 139 -1.64 10.54 7.16
C SER A 139 -2.98 9.97 6.69
N VAL A 140 -3.94 9.95 7.60
CA VAL A 140 -5.31 9.51 7.35
C VAL A 140 -6.26 10.64 7.69
N GLY A 141 -6.96 11.12 6.68
CA GLY A 141 -8.11 12.00 6.79
C GLY A 141 -9.42 11.21 6.81
N GLY A 142 -10.54 11.91 6.71
CA GLY A 142 -11.83 11.23 6.64
C GLY A 142 -13.01 12.17 6.56
N THR A 143 -14.21 11.58 6.41
CA THR A 143 -15.48 12.29 6.35
C THR A 143 -16.44 11.75 7.39
N LEU A 144 -16.81 12.58 8.35
CA LEU A 144 -17.82 12.30 9.37
C LEU A 144 -19.20 12.73 8.86
N THR A 145 -20.17 11.82 8.96
CA THR A 145 -21.58 12.15 8.67
C THR A 145 -22.32 12.48 9.97
N VAL A 146 -22.80 13.71 10.09
CA VAL A 146 -23.50 14.22 11.26
C VAL A 146 -25.00 14.23 10.97
N GLY A 147 -25.78 13.53 11.81
CA GLY A 147 -27.22 13.50 11.70
C GLY A 147 -27.88 14.84 12.12
N ALA A 148 -29.11 15.08 11.64
CA ALA A 148 -29.91 16.19 12.12
C ALA A 148 -30.16 16.07 13.62
N ASN A 149 -29.99 17.17 14.35
CA ASN A 149 -30.17 17.21 15.81
C ASN A 149 -29.36 16.15 16.57
N GLN A 150 -28.17 15.83 16.07
CA GLN A 150 -27.27 14.90 16.73
C GLN A 150 -27.06 15.30 18.19
N ALA A 151 -27.19 14.35 19.12
CA ALA A 151 -27.11 14.64 20.56
C ALA A 151 -25.74 15.24 20.94
N ALA A 152 -25.75 16.24 21.80
CA ALA A 152 -24.49 16.81 22.32
C ALA A 152 -23.72 15.78 23.16
N GLY A 153 -22.41 15.82 23.11
CA GLY A 153 -21.52 14.91 23.84
C GLY A 153 -20.17 14.75 23.17
N SER A 154 -19.27 14.08 23.82
CA SER A 154 -17.99 13.65 23.25
C SER A 154 -18.20 12.30 22.54
N TYR A 155 -17.76 12.20 21.31
CA TYR A 155 -17.87 10.99 20.48
C TYR A 155 -16.49 10.39 20.25
N THR A 156 -16.37 9.10 20.50
CA THR A 156 -15.13 8.35 20.28
C THR A 156 -15.39 7.08 19.50
N GLY A 157 -14.42 6.64 18.73
CA GLY A 157 -14.47 5.42 17.93
C GLY A 157 -13.08 5.01 17.48
N SER A 158 -13.02 4.00 16.63
CA SER A 158 -11.78 3.52 16.04
C SER A 158 -12.00 3.07 14.60
N TYR A 159 -10.92 2.96 13.86
CA TYR A 159 -10.87 2.44 12.50
C TYR A 159 -9.62 1.56 12.33
N THR A 160 -9.46 0.94 11.18
CA THR A 160 -8.31 0.07 10.90
C THR A 160 -7.52 0.63 9.72
N ALA A 161 -6.19 0.67 9.87
CA ALA A 161 -5.25 0.88 8.79
C ALA A 161 -4.42 -0.40 8.60
N THR A 162 -4.23 -0.82 7.35
CA THR A 162 -3.49 -2.02 6.96
C THR A 162 -2.50 -1.66 5.87
N VAL A 163 -1.28 -2.19 5.96
CA VAL A 163 -0.24 -2.06 4.94
C VAL A 163 0.18 -3.44 4.45
N THR A 164 0.46 -3.56 3.14
CA THR A 164 0.85 -4.83 2.53
C THR A 164 1.88 -4.54 1.43
N TYR A 165 3.00 -5.26 1.40
CA TYR A 165 3.97 -5.15 0.28
C TYR A 165 3.32 -5.48 -1.07
N ASN A 166 3.75 -4.75 -2.10
CA ASN A 166 3.39 -5.00 -3.50
C ASN A 166 4.26 -6.10 -4.11
#